data_7ee26ac1feba6675d8bcffd4246ce893
#
_entry.id   7ee26ac1feba6675d8bcffd4246ce893
#
_cell.length_a   1.000
_cell.length_b   1.000
_cell.length_c   1.000
_cell.angle_alpha   90.00
_cell.angle_beta   90.00
_cell.angle_gamma   90.00
#
_symmetry.space_group_name_H-M   'P 1'
#
loop_
_entity.id
_entity.type
_entity.pdbx_description
1 polymer ?
#
loop_
_entity_poly.entity_id
_entity_poly.type
_entity_poly.pdbx_seq_one_letter_code
_entity_poly.pdbx_strand_id
1 'polypeptide(L)'
;MELSEKNEEYIFSLLKQGKKVEAIAFVKNKTGMNLKEAKDYIDKKINNEYYDKNLSISEEDEKHISSLINENKKLEAVAFLHKNKDISLLEAKNYTDKLILKKNIETKKESSRKWNSVYDEKLNTFVPNLARQKKALKIMKGVFLILLLFSLVQLIFLDRSSDIKMIIFSFSILGILLLMITLPLGSLSIRYIENKLQKLKNLELSNQFEVKAFISNFDLFLQVLGILIFIIIIPILFIKNYKEVDYKNYKEIFYFLVLIAITAASIYELLKMSKNKKYSLNIDSREITLLYNKNEMKSIKIEKINFIEFNIEKSSRGISSNIPVIQIFDMEKNIFAEMKVKISDYILLKMYFERHKIMVDDNFKIL
;
A
#
# COMPACT_ATOMS: atom_id res chain seq x y z
N MET A 1 -4.60 9.27 -36.47
CA MET A 1 -5.61 9.80 -37.41
C MET A 1 -6.80 10.19 -36.55
N GLU A 2 -7.13 11.47 -36.43
CA GLU A 2 -8.24 11.95 -35.61
C GLU A 2 -9.53 11.89 -36.45
N LEU A 3 -10.60 11.37 -35.82
CA LEU A 3 -11.94 11.40 -36.40
C LEU A 3 -12.47 12.84 -36.36
N SER A 4 -13.14 13.29 -37.41
CA SER A 4 -13.78 14.60 -37.41
C SER A 4 -14.90 14.65 -36.36
N GLU A 5 -15.19 15.85 -35.86
CA GLU A 5 -16.24 16.10 -34.85
C GLU A 5 -17.62 15.48 -35.25
N LYS A 6 -17.99 15.59 -36.52
CA LYS A 6 -19.20 14.96 -37.06
C LYS A 6 -19.22 13.43 -36.99
N ASN A 7 -18.04 12.80 -37.16
CA ASN A 7 -17.93 11.35 -37.05
C ASN A 7 -17.99 10.90 -35.59
N GLU A 8 -17.49 11.71 -34.70
CA GLU A 8 -17.61 11.48 -33.25
C GLU A 8 -19.06 11.58 -32.78
N GLU A 9 -19.79 12.63 -33.18
CA GLU A 9 -21.22 12.76 -32.89
C GLU A 9 -22.04 11.59 -33.43
N TYR A 10 -21.72 11.10 -34.62
CA TYR A 10 -22.38 9.92 -35.18
C TYR A 10 -22.11 8.65 -34.38
N ILE A 11 -20.86 8.46 -33.97
CA ILE A 11 -20.49 7.34 -33.08
C ILE A 11 -21.27 7.42 -31.76
N PHE A 12 -21.37 8.61 -31.17
CA PHE A 12 -22.17 8.83 -29.95
C PHE A 12 -23.65 8.52 -30.16
N SER A 13 -24.22 8.89 -31.30
CA SER A 13 -25.62 8.58 -31.61
C SER A 13 -25.87 7.06 -31.70
N LEU A 14 -24.96 6.31 -32.32
CA LEU A 14 -25.03 4.84 -32.40
C LEU A 14 -24.89 4.20 -31.00
N LEU A 15 -23.95 4.72 -30.17
CA LEU A 15 -23.77 4.23 -28.81
C LEU A 15 -25.00 4.50 -27.93
N LYS A 16 -25.63 5.66 -28.06
CA LYS A 16 -26.92 5.97 -27.40
C LYS A 16 -28.03 5.00 -27.77
N GLN A 17 -28.07 4.53 -29.03
CA GLN A 17 -29.01 3.54 -29.50
C GLN A 17 -28.67 2.10 -29.13
N GLY A 18 -27.58 1.87 -28.34
CA GLY A 18 -27.10 0.54 -27.98
C GLY A 18 -26.43 -0.22 -29.14
N LYS A 19 -26.20 0.45 -30.28
CA LYS A 19 -25.66 -0.14 -31.51
C LYS A 19 -24.11 -0.16 -31.52
N LYS A 20 -23.53 -0.75 -30.48
CA LYS A 20 -22.08 -0.81 -30.28
C LYS A 20 -21.34 -1.47 -31.46
N VAL A 21 -21.91 -2.53 -32.04
CA VAL A 21 -21.28 -3.26 -33.16
C VAL A 21 -21.23 -2.37 -34.40
N GLU A 22 -22.29 -1.58 -34.67
CA GLU A 22 -22.31 -0.64 -35.77
C GLU A 22 -21.31 0.51 -35.56
N ALA A 23 -21.16 1.00 -34.35
CA ALA A 23 -20.16 2.01 -34.00
C ALA A 23 -18.73 1.48 -34.22
N ILE A 24 -18.44 0.23 -33.85
CA ILE A 24 -17.13 -0.41 -34.09
C ILE A 24 -16.87 -0.56 -35.60
N ALA A 25 -17.87 -1.02 -36.38
CA ALA A 25 -17.78 -1.13 -37.83
C ALA A 25 -17.53 0.22 -38.50
N PHE A 26 -18.23 1.27 -38.04
CA PHE A 26 -18.05 2.62 -38.52
C PHE A 26 -16.65 3.15 -38.28
N VAL A 27 -16.10 3.00 -37.05
CA VAL A 27 -14.73 3.40 -36.72
C VAL A 27 -13.72 2.66 -37.59
N LYS A 28 -13.86 1.33 -37.70
CA LYS A 28 -13.01 0.51 -38.55
C LYS A 28 -12.97 1.02 -40.01
N ASN A 29 -14.14 1.31 -40.58
CA ASN A 29 -14.25 1.74 -41.97
C ASN A 29 -13.71 3.15 -42.22
N LYS A 30 -13.85 4.05 -41.24
CA LYS A 30 -13.39 5.44 -41.35
C LYS A 30 -11.93 5.66 -41.04
N THR A 31 -11.37 4.84 -40.15
CA THR A 31 -9.97 5.02 -39.67
C THR A 31 -8.99 4.02 -40.27
N GLY A 32 -9.47 2.93 -40.89
CA GLY A 32 -8.63 1.83 -41.37
C GLY A 32 -8.07 0.95 -40.25
N MET A 33 -8.48 1.15 -39.00
CA MET A 33 -8.10 0.32 -37.85
C MET A 33 -8.55 -1.12 -38.04
N ASN A 34 -7.82 -2.07 -37.48
CA ASN A 34 -8.31 -3.44 -37.40
C ASN A 34 -9.51 -3.54 -36.42
N LEU A 35 -10.23 -4.67 -36.48
CA LEU A 35 -11.45 -4.85 -35.69
C LEU A 35 -11.19 -4.74 -34.17
N LYS A 36 -10.05 -5.21 -33.70
CA LYS A 36 -9.66 -5.15 -32.29
C LYS A 36 -9.39 -3.70 -31.87
N GLU A 37 -8.64 -2.97 -32.66
CA GLU A 37 -8.34 -1.55 -32.39
C GLU A 37 -9.58 -0.68 -32.42
N ALA A 38 -10.50 -0.90 -33.38
CA ALA A 38 -11.77 -0.18 -33.46
C ALA A 38 -12.68 -0.48 -32.25
N LYS A 39 -12.70 -1.75 -31.80
CA LYS A 39 -13.41 -2.13 -30.57
C LYS A 39 -12.79 -1.45 -29.36
N ASP A 40 -11.46 -1.50 -29.20
CA ASP A 40 -10.77 -0.88 -28.07
C ASP A 40 -10.97 0.64 -28.04
N TYR A 41 -11.02 1.29 -29.22
CA TYR A 41 -11.34 2.71 -29.35
C TYR A 41 -12.78 3.03 -28.85
N ILE A 42 -13.76 2.24 -29.27
CA ILE A 42 -15.15 2.41 -28.82
C ILE A 42 -15.29 2.10 -27.33
N ASP A 43 -14.64 1.06 -26.83
CA ASP A 43 -14.66 0.72 -25.40
C ASP A 43 -14.04 1.83 -24.54
N LYS A 44 -12.98 2.50 -25.03
CA LYS A 44 -12.41 3.70 -24.40
C LYS A 44 -13.36 4.88 -24.42
N LYS A 45 -14.01 5.15 -25.54
CA LYS A 45 -14.99 6.25 -25.66
C LYS A 45 -16.16 6.03 -24.70
N ILE A 46 -16.67 4.81 -24.60
CA ILE A 46 -17.71 4.45 -23.63
C ILE A 46 -17.21 4.67 -22.19
N ASN A 47 -15.97 4.32 -21.87
CA ASN A 47 -15.44 4.42 -20.51
C ASN A 47 -15.02 5.84 -20.09
N ASN A 48 -14.53 6.70 -21.00
CA ASN A 48 -13.91 7.97 -20.66
C ASN A 48 -14.76 9.22 -20.87
N GLU A 49 -15.62 9.28 -21.87
CA GLU A 49 -16.34 10.52 -22.21
C GLU A 49 -17.86 10.44 -22.00
N TYR A 50 -18.45 9.25 -22.11
CA TYR A 50 -19.89 9.09 -22.03
C TYR A 50 -20.41 9.23 -20.60
N TYR A 51 -19.61 8.86 -19.60
CA TYR A 51 -20.05 8.86 -18.21
C TYR A 51 -19.94 10.21 -17.49
N ASP A 52 -19.01 11.09 -17.91
CA ASP A 52 -18.79 12.36 -17.21
C ASP A 52 -19.67 13.53 -17.73
N LYS A 53 -20.18 13.45 -18.96
CA LYS A 53 -20.89 14.58 -19.56
C LYS A 53 -22.42 14.49 -19.60
N ASN A 54 -23.02 13.32 -19.49
CA ASN A 54 -24.45 13.13 -19.78
C ASN A 54 -25.30 12.49 -18.67
N LEU A 55 -24.73 12.01 -17.58
CA LEU A 55 -25.53 11.48 -16.47
C LEU A 55 -25.75 12.58 -15.42
N SER A 56 -26.70 13.49 -15.67
CA SER A 56 -27.23 14.37 -14.61
C SER A 56 -28.10 13.53 -13.67
N ILE A 57 -27.46 12.86 -12.72
CA ILE A 57 -28.16 12.16 -11.65
C ILE A 57 -28.48 13.20 -10.59
N SER A 58 -29.77 13.31 -10.23
CA SER A 58 -30.16 14.20 -9.15
C SER A 58 -29.58 13.74 -7.81
N GLU A 59 -29.39 14.65 -6.89
CA GLU A 59 -28.88 14.33 -5.55
C GLU A 59 -29.78 13.33 -4.80
N GLU A 60 -31.07 13.34 -5.10
CA GLU A 60 -32.06 12.40 -4.54
C GLU A 60 -31.90 10.99 -5.12
N ASP A 61 -31.66 10.87 -6.43
CA ASP A 61 -31.41 9.58 -7.09
C ASP A 61 -30.09 8.98 -6.58
N GLU A 62 -29.04 9.79 -6.41
CA GLU A 62 -27.75 9.33 -5.88
C GLU A 62 -27.88 8.84 -4.43
N LYS A 63 -28.69 9.51 -3.61
CA LYS A 63 -29.03 9.05 -2.26
C LYS A 63 -29.79 7.74 -2.26
N HIS A 64 -30.77 7.60 -3.16
CA HIS A 64 -31.56 6.38 -3.30
C HIS A 64 -30.69 5.19 -3.73
N ILE A 65 -29.86 5.38 -4.77
CA ILE A 65 -28.91 4.37 -5.25
C ILE A 65 -27.93 3.97 -4.14
N SER A 66 -27.44 4.96 -3.38
CA SER A 66 -26.54 4.74 -2.25
C SER A 66 -27.22 3.94 -1.13
N SER A 67 -28.52 4.14 -0.90
CA SER A 67 -29.30 3.33 0.05
C SER A 67 -29.41 1.88 -0.40
N LEU A 68 -29.76 1.64 -1.67
CA LEU A 68 -29.84 0.29 -2.24
C LEU A 68 -28.49 -0.45 -2.19
N ILE A 69 -27.40 0.27 -2.47
CA ILE A 69 -26.04 -0.28 -2.34
C ILE A 69 -25.72 -0.66 -0.89
N ASN A 70 -26.18 0.16 0.11
CA ASN A 70 -26.00 -0.14 1.54
C ASN A 70 -26.72 -1.41 1.97
N GLU A 71 -27.86 -1.68 1.38
CA GLU A 71 -28.65 -2.88 1.63
C GLU A 71 -28.18 -4.10 0.83
N ASN A 72 -27.00 -4.03 0.18
CA ASN A 72 -26.49 -5.05 -0.75
C ASN A 72 -27.39 -5.37 -1.94
N LYS A 73 -28.32 -4.47 -2.29
CA LYS A 73 -29.28 -4.61 -3.39
C LYS A 73 -28.73 -4.01 -4.71
N LYS A 74 -27.54 -4.47 -5.12
CA LYS A 74 -26.85 -3.97 -6.31
C LYS A 74 -27.71 -4.09 -7.59
N LEU A 75 -28.43 -5.19 -7.76
CA LEU A 75 -29.27 -5.41 -8.94
C LEU A 75 -30.43 -4.43 -9.00
N GLU A 76 -31.03 -4.10 -7.85
CA GLU A 76 -32.10 -3.10 -7.77
C GLU A 76 -31.58 -1.69 -8.09
N ALA A 77 -30.38 -1.34 -7.63
CA ALA A 77 -29.72 -0.07 -7.97
C ALA A 77 -29.47 0.05 -9.48
N VAL A 78 -28.99 -1.03 -10.13
CA VAL A 78 -28.79 -1.08 -11.58
C VAL A 78 -30.13 -0.96 -12.33
N ALA A 79 -31.16 -1.68 -11.90
CA ALA A 79 -32.48 -1.64 -12.50
C ALA A 79 -33.13 -0.25 -12.36
N PHE A 80 -32.97 0.39 -11.20
CA PHE A 80 -33.46 1.75 -10.97
C PHE A 80 -32.83 2.76 -11.94
N LEU A 81 -31.50 2.71 -12.12
CA LEU A 81 -30.80 3.59 -13.05
C LEU A 81 -31.23 3.35 -14.51
N HIS A 82 -31.31 2.08 -14.92
CA HIS A 82 -31.71 1.71 -16.26
C HIS A 82 -33.12 2.22 -16.56
N LYS A 83 -34.07 2.06 -15.64
CA LYS A 83 -35.46 2.44 -15.82
C LYS A 83 -35.71 3.96 -15.79
N ASN A 84 -35.00 4.67 -14.89
CA ASN A 84 -35.31 6.09 -14.60
C ASN A 84 -34.45 7.08 -15.39
N LYS A 85 -33.33 6.63 -15.97
CA LYS A 85 -32.39 7.52 -16.67
C LYS A 85 -32.19 7.17 -18.14
N ASP A 86 -32.95 6.24 -18.67
CA ASP A 86 -32.91 5.80 -20.08
C ASP A 86 -31.47 5.45 -20.56
N ILE A 87 -30.72 4.85 -19.67
CA ILE A 87 -29.34 4.38 -19.92
C ILE A 87 -29.34 2.86 -20.11
N SER A 88 -28.38 2.36 -20.87
CA SER A 88 -28.24 0.92 -21.07
C SER A 88 -27.95 0.19 -19.73
N LEU A 89 -28.34 -1.09 -19.67
CA LEU A 89 -28.10 -1.92 -18.48
C LEU A 89 -26.59 -2.00 -18.12
N LEU A 90 -25.73 -1.97 -19.14
CA LEU A 90 -24.27 -1.97 -18.97
C LEU A 90 -23.78 -0.66 -18.34
N GLU A 91 -24.32 0.45 -18.77
CA GLU A 91 -24.02 1.78 -18.21
C GLU A 91 -24.48 1.89 -16.77
N ALA A 92 -25.72 1.48 -16.47
CA ALA A 92 -26.26 1.45 -15.13
C ALA A 92 -25.39 0.58 -14.19
N LYS A 93 -24.96 -0.59 -14.68
CA LYS A 93 -24.04 -1.46 -13.94
C LYS A 93 -22.70 -0.78 -13.67
N ASN A 94 -22.06 -0.21 -14.69
CA ASN A 94 -20.75 0.43 -14.55
C ASN A 94 -20.81 1.64 -13.60
N TYR A 95 -21.88 2.42 -13.66
CA TYR A 95 -22.10 3.53 -12.73
C TYR A 95 -22.27 3.03 -11.27
N THR A 96 -23.09 1.99 -11.09
CA THR A 96 -23.29 1.38 -9.77
C THR A 96 -21.97 0.80 -9.23
N ASP A 97 -21.15 0.17 -10.07
CA ASP A 97 -19.83 -0.35 -9.70
C ASP A 97 -18.88 0.78 -9.29
N LYS A 98 -18.87 1.91 -10.00
CA LYS A 98 -18.11 3.11 -9.61
C LYS A 98 -18.56 3.67 -8.26
N LEU A 99 -19.87 3.73 -7.99
CA LEU A 99 -20.40 4.20 -6.70
C LEU A 99 -20.02 3.24 -5.55
N ILE A 100 -20.11 1.93 -5.77
CA ILE A 100 -19.68 0.92 -4.78
C ILE A 100 -18.19 1.08 -4.48
N LEU A 101 -17.37 1.30 -5.51
CA LEU A 101 -15.94 1.50 -5.36
C LEU A 101 -15.62 2.78 -4.57
N LYS A 102 -16.24 3.91 -4.97
CA LYS A 102 -16.11 5.21 -4.28
C LYS A 102 -16.50 5.08 -2.82
N LYS A 103 -17.60 4.41 -2.53
CA LYS A 103 -18.09 4.18 -1.18
C LYS A 103 -17.20 3.24 -0.37
N ASN A 104 -16.69 2.15 -0.97
CA ASN A 104 -15.73 1.27 -0.31
C ASN A 104 -14.46 2.03 0.06
N ILE A 105 -14.03 3.00 -0.76
CA ILE A 105 -12.92 3.89 -0.45
C ILE A 105 -13.28 4.82 0.71
N GLU A 106 -14.48 5.41 0.72
CA GLU A 106 -14.96 6.30 1.78
C GLU A 106 -15.17 5.56 3.10
N THR A 107 -15.77 4.38 3.10
CA THR A 107 -15.93 3.54 4.30
C THR A 107 -14.61 2.99 4.80
N LYS A 108 -13.65 2.66 3.91
CA LYS A 108 -12.26 2.37 4.30
C LYS A 108 -11.61 3.62 4.94
N LYS A 109 -11.85 4.82 4.42
CA LYS A 109 -11.39 6.08 5.03
C LYS A 109 -12.00 6.32 6.41
N GLU A 110 -13.28 6.03 6.62
CA GLU A 110 -13.96 6.19 7.92
C GLU A 110 -13.60 5.10 8.93
N SER A 111 -13.58 3.83 8.53
CA SER A 111 -13.21 2.72 9.41
C SER A 111 -11.75 2.76 9.87
N SER A 112 -10.89 3.42 9.09
CA SER A 112 -9.48 3.58 9.40
C SER A 112 -9.16 4.83 10.23
N ARG A 113 -10.15 5.61 10.69
CA ARG A 113 -10.00 6.58 11.79
C ARG A 113 -9.65 5.89 13.12
N LYS A 114 -8.83 4.84 13.05
CA LYS A 114 -8.20 4.24 14.22
C LYS A 114 -7.37 5.32 14.91
N TRP A 115 -7.39 5.31 16.20
CA TRP A 115 -6.83 6.28 17.14
C TRP A 115 -5.43 6.82 16.81
N ASN A 116 -4.63 6.13 15.98
CA ASN A 116 -3.21 6.42 15.73
C ASN A 116 -2.92 7.04 14.35
N SER A 117 -3.89 7.15 13.45
CA SER A 117 -3.69 7.70 12.11
C SER A 117 -4.72 8.78 11.77
N VAL A 118 -4.33 9.72 10.90
CA VAL A 118 -5.16 10.80 10.36
C VAL A 118 -4.98 10.81 8.85
N TYR A 119 -6.06 11.05 8.11
CA TYR A 119 -5.99 11.22 6.68
C TYR A 119 -5.37 12.58 6.32
N ASP A 120 -4.33 12.57 5.50
CA ASP A 120 -3.67 13.76 4.99
C ASP A 120 -4.09 13.98 3.53
N GLU A 121 -4.80 15.07 3.27
CA GLU A 121 -5.35 15.37 1.94
C GLU A 121 -4.25 15.61 0.90
N LYS A 122 -3.13 16.23 1.28
CA LYS A 122 -2.02 16.52 0.35
C LYS A 122 -1.30 15.26 -0.11
N LEU A 123 -1.17 14.27 0.79
CA LEU A 123 -0.55 12.98 0.49
C LEU A 123 -1.58 11.95 0.00
N ASN A 124 -2.88 12.28 0.07
CA ASN A 124 -4.01 11.40 -0.24
C ASN A 124 -3.88 10.01 0.41
N THR A 125 -3.40 9.95 1.67
CA THR A 125 -3.17 8.71 2.43
C THR A 125 -3.24 8.95 3.92
N PHE A 126 -3.28 7.83 4.69
CA PHE A 126 -3.24 7.90 6.15
C PHE A 126 -1.82 8.06 6.66
N VAL A 127 -1.63 9.03 7.55
CA VAL A 127 -0.36 9.33 8.22
C VAL A 127 -0.50 9.22 9.74
N PRO A 128 0.60 9.02 10.49
CA PRO A 128 0.57 9.00 11.95
C PRO A 128 -0.05 10.28 12.54
N ASN A 129 -0.90 10.13 13.56
CA ASN A 129 -1.50 11.27 14.28
C ASN A 129 -0.46 11.93 15.19
N LEU A 130 0.35 12.82 14.62
CA LEU A 130 1.41 13.54 15.34
C LEU A 130 0.86 14.41 16.50
N ALA A 131 -0.32 15.01 16.33
CA ALA A 131 -0.93 15.82 17.38
C ALA A 131 -1.19 15.00 18.63
N ARG A 132 -1.71 13.78 18.47
CA ARG A 132 -1.95 12.85 19.57
C ARG A 132 -0.64 12.34 20.17
N GLN A 133 0.35 12.01 19.36
CA GLN A 133 1.66 11.58 19.86
C GLN A 133 2.33 12.69 20.68
N LYS A 134 2.28 13.93 20.20
CA LYS A 134 2.77 15.11 20.97
C LYS A 134 2.00 15.30 22.28
N LYS A 135 0.66 15.09 22.28
CA LYS A 135 -0.15 15.15 23.51
C LYS A 135 0.23 14.06 24.48
N ALA A 136 0.39 12.82 24.02
CA ALA A 136 0.83 11.69 24.85
C ALA A 136 2.21 11.96 25.47
N LEU A 137 3.16 12.47 24.68
CA LEU A 137 4.50 12.86 25.17
C LEU A 137 4.43 13.95 26.24
N LYS A 138 3.52 14.94 26.08
CA LYS A 138 3.30 15.98 27.10
C LYS A 138 2.76 15.39 28.42
N ILE A 139 1.82 14.46 28.32
CA ILE A 139 1.29 13.74 29.50
C ILE A 139 2.41 12.93 30.17
N MET A 140 3.20 12.19 29.42
CA MET A 140 4.35 11.42 29.94
C MET A 140 5.37 12.30 30.65
N LYS A 141 5.65 13.50 30.12
CA LYS A 141 6.51 14.50 30.82
C LYS A 141 5.90 14.94 32.15
N GLY A 142 4.57 15.14 32.21
CA GLY A 142 3.89 15.44 33.44
C GLY A 142 3.99 14.32 34.49
N VAL A 143 3.76 13.08 34.05
CA VAL A 143 3.92 11.88 34.90
C VAL A 143 5.36 11.75 35.42
N PHE A 144 6.34 11.99 34.56
CA PHE A 144 7.75 11.99 34.96
C PHE A 144 8.06 13.00 36.07
N LEU A 145 7.53 14.23 35.94
CA LEU A 145 7.71 15.26 36.96
C LEU A 145 7.06 14.87 38.30
N ILE A 146 5.85 14.31 38.24
CA ILE A 146 5.13 13.83 39.44
C ILE A 146 5.90 12.70 40.11
N LEU A 147 6.40 11.72 39.36
CA LEU A 147 7.18 10.62 39.91
C LEU A 147 8.50 11.11 40.53
N LEU A 148 9.12 12.11 39.90
CA LEU A 148 10.35 12.71 40.42
C LEU A 148 10.09 13.43 41.74
N LEU A 149 9.05 14.26 41.81
CA LEU A 149 8.66 14.92 43.05
C LEU A 149 8.28 13.92 44.14
N PHE A 150 7.52 12.87 43.79
CA PHE A 150 7.12 11.82 44.74
C PHE A 150 8.34 11.06 45.30
N SER A 151 9.32 10.74 44.41
CA SER A 151 10.56 10.11 44.83
C SER A 151 11.40 10.99 45.76
N LEU A 152 11.46 12.31 45.50
CA LEU A 152 12.13 13.27 46.40
C LEU A 152 11.47 13.34 47.76
N VAL A 153 10.14 13.38 47.85
CA VAL A 153 9.39 13.36 49.10
C VAL A 153 9.65 12.08 49.88
N GLN A 154 9.64 10.94 49.17
CA GLN A 154 9.96 9.65 49.80
C GLN A 154 11.40 9.62 50.36
N LEU A 155 12.36 10.23 49.69
CA LEU A 155 13.76 10.27 50.13
C LEU A 155 13.88 11.04 51.47
N ILE A 156 13.09 12.11 51.67
CA ILE A 156 13.08 12.91 52.90
C ILE A 156 12.41 12.15 54.06
N PHE A 157 11.32 11.41 53.76
CA PHE A 157 10.53 10.72 54.78
C PHE A 157 10.75 9.21 54.83
N LEU A 158 11.86 8.73 54.22
CA LEU A 158 12.15 7.31 54.13
C LEU A 158 12.62 6.80 55.50
N ASP A 159 11.72 6.08 56.16
CA ASP A 159 12.10 5.25 57.30
C ASP A 159 12.62 3.91 56.79
N ARG A 160 13.91 3.66 56.95
CA ARG A 160 14.60 2.46 56.44
C ARG A 160 14.15 1.17 57.13
N SER A 161 13.34 1.26 58.17
CA SER A 161 12.82 0.10 58.89
C SER A 161 11.61 -0.59 58.20
N SER A 162 11.05 0.02 57.15
CA SER A 162 9.83 -0.49 56.48
C SER A 162 10.17 -1.03 55.09
N ASP A 163 10.10 -2.33 54.92
CA ASP A 163 10.33 -3.02 53.60
C ASP A 163 9.39 -2.52 52.51
N ILE A 164 8.13 -2.23 52.86
CA ILE A 164 7.12 -1.74 51.92
C ILE A 164 7.53 -0.37 51.33
N LYS A 165 8.02 0.55 52.16
CA LYS A 165 8.45 1.88 51.70
C LYS A 165 9.67 1.77 50.77
N MET A 166 10.61 0.88 51.08
CA MET A 166 11.76 0.60 50.25
C MET A 166 11.37 0.05 48.87
N ILE A 167 10.40 -0.85 48.82
CA ILE A 167 9.85 -1.41 47.59
C ILE A 167 9.20 -0.29 46.73
N ILE A 168 8.34 0.53 47.30
CA ILE A 168 7.67 1.65 46.58
C ILE A 168 8.72 2.63 46.04
N PHE A 169 9.74 2.97 46.83
CA PHE A 169 10.82 3.85 46.40
C PHE A 169 11.61 3.25 45.20
N SER A 170 11.91 1.96 45.25
CA SER A 170 12.60 1.26 44.18
C SER A 170 11.81 1.26 42.87
N PHE A 171 10.48 1.04 42.94
CA PHE A 171 9.58 1.12 41.79
C PHE A 171 9.51 2.54 41.22
N SER A 172 9.49 3.58 42.05
CA SER A 172 9.46 4.97 41.59
C SER A 172 10.77 5.34 40.85
N ILE A 173 11.92 4.91 41.35
CA ILE A 173 13.22 5.09 40.69
C ILE A 173 13.25 4.36 39.33
N LEU A 174 12.79 3.11 39.28
CA LEU A 174 12.72 2.33 38.02
C LEU A 174 11.83 3.04 37.00
N GLY A 175 10.68 3.56 37.41
CA GLY A 175 9.79 4.36 36.58
C GLY A 175 10.46 5.63 36.04
N ILE A 176 11.20 6.35 36.86
CA ILE A 176 11.96 7.53 36.45
C ILE A 176 13.03 7.15 35.40
N LEU A 177 13.81 6.09 35.64
CA LEU A 177 14.83 5.62 34.71
C LEU A 177 14.22 5.24 33.34
N LEU A 178 13.12 4.51 33.34
CA LEU A 178 12.38 4.16 32.11
C LEU A 178 11.92 5.42 31.35
N LEU A 179 11.36 6.41 32.05
CA LEU A 179 10.90 7.65 31.43
C LEU A 179 12.07 8.53 30.96
N MET A 180 13.22 8.51 31.62
CA MET A 180 14.43 9.20 31.16
C MET A 180 14.91 8.71 29.80
N ILE A 181 14.70 7.43 29.49
CA ILE A 181 15.06 6.84 28.20
C ILE A 181 13.94 7.05 27.17
N THR A 182 12.70 6.79 27.55
CA THR A 182 11.56 6.79 26.60
C THR A 182 11.14 8.19 26.16
N LEU A 183 11.27 9.23 26.98
CA LEU A 183 10.91 10.60 26.63
C LEU A 183 11.79 11.20 25.52
N PRO A 184 13.14 11.13 25.59
CA PRO A 184 14.00 11.57 24.49
C PRO A 184 13.76 10.78 23.20
N LEU A 185 13.68 9.45 23.29
CA LEU A 185 13.42 8.58 22.13
C LEU A 185 12.07 8.90 21.48
N GLY A 186 11.01 9.10 22.27
CA GLY A 186 9.71 9.52 21.77
C GLY A 186 9.75 10.89 21.08
N SER A 187 10.46 11.87 21.64
CA SER A 187 10.61 13.20 21.04
C SER A 187 11.39 13.16 19.72
N LEU A 188 12.46 12.37 19.66
CA LEU A 188 13.25 12.16 18.43
C LEU A 188 12.43 11.46 17.35
N SER A 189 11.68 10.43 17.72
CA SER A 189 10.79 9.71 16.81
C SER A 189 9.74 10.64 16.18
N ILE A 190 9.08 11.48 17.00
CA ILE A 190 8.09 12.44 16.50
C ILE A 190 8.73 13.43 15.52
N ARG A 191 9.90 14.00 15.84
CA ARG A 191 10.61 14.92 14.96
C ARG A 191 11.02 14.23 13.65
N TYR A 192 11.49 13.00 13.72
CA TYR A 192 11.88 12.23 12.55
C TYR A 192 10.68 12.01 11.61
N ILE A 193 9.52 11.59 12.16
CA ILE A 193 8.30 11.38 11.39
C ILE A 193 7.81 12.72 10.78
N GLU A 194 7.82 13.79 11.56
CA GLU A 194 7.42 15.13 11.09
C GLU A 194 8.26 15.61 9.91
N ASN A 195 9.58 15.53 10.03
CA ASN A 195 10.51 15.88 8.95
C ASN A 195 10.31 14.98 7.70
N LYS A 196 10.07 13.68 7.90
CA LYS A 196 9.79 12.75 6.83
C LYS A 196 8.49 13.11 6.09
N LEU A 197 7.41 13.39 6.81
CA LEU A 197 6.13 13.79 6.23
C LEU A 197 6.25 15.12 5.48
N GLN A 198 6.99 16.09 6.03
CA GLN A 198 7.23 17.36 5.36
C GLN A 198 7.99 17.17 4.04
N LYS A 199 9.02 16.33 4.01
CA LYS A 199 9.73 15.97 2.78
C LYS A 199 8.80 15.33 1.75
N LEU A 200 7.92 14.41 2.18
CA LEU A 200 6.95 13.75 1.29
C LEU A 200 5.93 14.75 0.72
N LYS A 201 5.49 15.75 1.50
CA LYS A 201 4.57 16.81 1.04
C LYS A 201 5.17 17.77 0.03
N ASN A 202 6.50 17.86 -0.02
CA ASN A 202 7.23 18.73 -0.94
C ASN A 202 7.75 17.97 -2.17
N LEU A 203 7.31 16.72 -2.38
CA LEU A 203 7.62 15.98 -3.60
C LEU A 203 6.87 16.60 -4.78
N GLU A 204 7.60 16.85 -5.87
CA GLU A 204 7.06 17.30 -7.13
C GLU A 204 7.08 16.15 -8.14
N LEU A 205 5.99 16.02 -8.89
CA LEU A 205 5.88 15.00 -9.91
C LEU A 205 6.59 15.43 -11.18
N SER A 206 7.69 14.77 -11.51
CA SER A 206 8.34 14.88 -12.82
C SER A 206 7.54 14.12 -13.89
N ASN A 207 7.68 14.54 -15.16
CA ASN A 207 7.08 13.83 -16.28
C ASN A 207 7.76 12.48 -16.56
N GLN A 208 9.01 12.35 -16.14
CA GLN A 208 9.79 11.11 -16.24
C GLN A 208 10.51 10.86 -14.92
N PHE A 209 10.43 9.65 -14.40
CA PHE A 209 11.15 9.23 -13.20
C PHE A 209 11.35 7.72 -13.14
N GLU A 210 12.42 7.30 -12.47
CA GLU A 210 12.73 5.89 -12.25
C GLU A 210 12.37 5.49 -10.80
N VAL A 211 11.66 4.39 -10.66
CA VAL A 211 11.32 3.75 -9.40
C VAL A 211 12.08 2.46 -9.27
N LYS A 212 12.96 2.36 -8.25
CA LYS A 212 13.77 1.16 -8.00
C LYS A 212 13.10 0.26 -6.97
N ALA A 213 13.19 -1.04 -7.19
CA ALA A 213 12.74 -1.99 -6.20
C ALA A 213 13.47 -1.75 -4.86
N PHE A 214 12.67 -1.64 -3.80
CA PHE A 214 13.17 -1.31 -2.47
C PHE A 214 13.33 -2.57 -1.63
N ILE A 215 14.50 -2.71 -1.06
CA ILE A 215 14.79 -3.72 -0.05
C ILE A 215 15.45 -2.98 1.12
N SER A 216 14.91 -3.19 2.32
CA SER A 216 15.46 -2.61 3.53
C SER A 216 16.89 -3.11 3.77
N ASN A 217 17.83 -2.19 3.94
CA ASN A 217 19.19 -2.57 4.29
C ASN A 217 19.26 -3.26 5.66
N PHE A 218 18.34 -2.92 6.56
CA PHE A 218 18.24 -3.55 7.87
C PHE A 218 17.79 -5.01 7.75
N ASP A 219 16.80 -5.30 6.89
CA ASP A 219 16.32 -6.67 6.66
C ASP A 219 17.43 -7.52 6.01
N LEU A 220 18.16 -6.95 5.04
CA LEU A 220 19.33 -7.59 4.46
C LEU A 220 20.41 -7.88 5.52
N PHE A 221 20.71 -6.92 6.38
CA PHE A 221 21.68 -7.08 7.46
C PHE A 221 21.26 -8.19 8.43
N LEU A 222 19.99 -8.19 8.87
CA LEU A 222 19.47 -9.24 9.76
C LEU A 222 19.52 -10.62 9.11
N GLN A 223 19.20 -10.71 7.81
CA GLN A 223 19.26 -11.96 7.06
C GLN A 223 20.71 -12.49 6.98
N VAL A 224 21.65 -11.62 6.62
CA VAL A 224 23.08 -11.98 6.57
C VAL A 224 23.61 -12.37 7.97
N LEU A 225 23.26 -11.59 9.00
CA LEU A 225 23.65 -11.89 10.37
C LEU A 225 23.10 -13.25 10.83
N GLY A 226 21.81 -13.54 10.52
CA GLY A 226 21.21 -14.84 10.81
C GLY A 226 21.95 -15.99 10.14
N ILE A 227 22.28 -15.85 8.85
CA ILE A 227 23.07 -16.86 8.11
C ILE A 227 24.45 -17.06 8.74
N LEU A 228 25.15 -15.97 9.08
CA LEU A 228 26.48 -16.05 9.73
C LEU A 228 26.41 -16.76 11.09
N ILE A 229 25.40 -16.47 11.89
CA ILE A 229 25.17 -17.15 13.16
C ILE A 229 25.01 -18.66 12.95
N PHE A 230 24.19 -19.08 11.98
CA PHE A 230 24.00 -20.49 11.68
C PHE A 230 25.27 -21.15 11.14
N ILE A 231 26.01 -20.48 10.24
CA ILE A 231 27.29 -20.99 9.71
C ILE A 231 28.34 -21.18 10.82
N ILE A 232 28.33 -20.35 11.87
CA ILE A 232 29.24 -20.45 12.99
C ILE A 232 28.78 -21.49 14.02
N ILE A 233 27.48 -21.44 14.37
CA ILE A 233 26.93 -22.30 15.44
C ILE A 233 26.92 -23.78 15.02
N ILE A 234 26.55 -24.08 13.77
CA ILE A 234 26.45 -25.47 13.29
C ILE A 234 27.79 -26.24 13.44
N PRO A 235 28.92 -25.70 12.92
CA PRO A 235 30.22 -26.35 13.12
C PRO A 235 30.64 -26.46 14.59
N ILE A 236 30.40 -25.43 15.41
CA ILE A 236 30.75 -25.47 16.85
C ILE A 236 29.97 -26.59 17.56
N LEU A 237 28.65 -26.68 17.31
CA LEU A 237 27.84 -27.76 17.89
C LEU A 237 28.27 -29.13 17.39
N PHE A 238 28.64 -29.24 16.12
CA PHE A 238 29.14 -30.47 15.54
C PHE A 238 30.48 -30.89 16.17
N ILE A 239 31.44 -29.97 16.24
CA ILE A 239 32.77 -30.24 16.81
C ILE A 239 32.67 -30.58 18.30
N LYS A 240 31.86 -29.85 19.09
CA LYS A 240 31.67 -30.08 20.52
C LYS A 240 31.06 -31.43 20.81
N ASN A 241 30.09 -31.84 20.02
CA ASN A 241 29.33 -33.08 20.23
C ASN A 241 29.83 -34.26 19.38
N TYR A 242 30.89 -34.06 18.54
CA TYR A 242 31.38 -35.08 17.59
C TYR A 242 31.74 -36.43 18.25
N LYS A 243 32.26 -36.43 19.49
CA LYS A 243 32.58 -37.62 20.23
C LYS A 243 31.39 -38.27 20.96
N GLU A 244 30.31 -37.51 21.15
CA GLU A 244 29.11 -37.91 21.91
C GLU A 244 27.90 -38.15 20.98
N VAL A 245 28.00 -37.80 19.68
CA VAL A 245 26.93 -38.06 18.73
C VAL A 245 26.73 -39.56 18.56
N ASP A 246 25.67 -40.06 19.14
CA ASP A 246 25.22 -41.41 18.88
C ASP A 246 24.59 -41.47 17.48
N TYR A 247 25.35 -41.89 16.48
CA TYR A 247 24.90 -42.06 15.11
C TYR A 247 23.73 -43.04 14.96
N LYS A 248 23.41 -43.80 16.01
CA LYS A 248 22.21 -44.62 16.10
C LYS A 248 20.99 -43.79 16.54
N ASN A 249 21.22 -42.58 17.06
CA ASN A 249 20.15 -41.70 17.48
C ASN A 249 19.71 -40.81 16.30
N TYR A 250 18.74 -41.30 15.52
CA TYR A 250 18.16 -40.60 14.36
C TYR A 250 17.60 -39.21 14.69
N LYS A 251 17.28 -38.90 15.96
CA LYS A 251 16.77 -37.58 16.36
C LYS A 251 17.86 -36.50 16.26
N GLU A 252 19.09 -36.79 16.65
CA GLU A 252 20.21 -35.86 16.57
C GLU A 252 20.58 -35.56 15.12
N ILE A 253 20.63 -36.59 14.29
CA ILE A 253 20.85 -36.44 12.84
C ILE A 253 19.74 -35.59 12.22
N PHE A 254 18.50 -35.82 12.63
CA PHE A 254 17.35 -35.04 12.15
C PHE A 254 17.48 -33.56 12.51
N TYR A 255 17.89 -33.19 13.73
CA TYR A 255 18.11 -31.79 14.11
C TYR A 255 19.17 -31.12 13.25
N PHE A 256 20.29 -31.80 12.95
CA PHE A 256 21.32 -31.26 12.05
C PHE A 256 20.79 -31.04 10.63
N LEU A 257 20.03 -31.99 10.09
CA LEU A 257 19.42 -31.84 8.77
C LEU A 257 18.44 -30.66 8.73
N VAL A 258 17.65 -30.45 9.77
CA VAL A 258 16.73 -29.31 9.89
C VAL A 258 17.50 -28.00 9.91
N LEU A 259 18.59 -27.89 10.67
CA LEU A 259 19.42 -26.68 10.72
C LEU A 259 20.05 -26.37 9.35
N ILE A 260 20.54 -27.38 8.65
CA ILE A 260 21.08 -27.21 7.29
C ILE A 260 19.98 -26.75 6.34
N ALA A 261 18.79 -27.35 6.40
CA ALA A 261 17.66 -26.93 5.55
C ALA A 261 17.23 -25.48 5.82
N ILE A 262 17.17 -25.04 7.08
CA ILE A 262 16.85 -23.66 7.46
C ILE A 262 17.93 -22.70 6.90
N THR A 263 19.20 -23.07 7.00
CA THR A 263 20.31 -22.26 6.48
C THR A 263 20.23 -22.15 4.96
N ALA A 264 19.98 -23.26 4.25
CA ALA A 264 19.82 -23.28 2.80
C ALA A 264 18.61 -22.43 2.36
N ALA A 265 17.48 -22.53 3.05
CA ALA A 265 16.29 -21.70 2.79
C ALA A 265 16.60 -20.21 3.01
N SER A 266 17.35 -19.85 4.06
CA SER A 266 17.75 -18.47 4.34
C SER A 266 18.69 -17.91 3.26
N ILE A 267 19.63 -18.71 2.75
CA ILE A 267 20.49 -18.34 1.61
C ILE A 267 19.65 -18.13 0.34
N TYR A 268 18.71 -19.04 0.05
CA TYR A 268 17.82 -18.90 -1.09
C TYR A 268 17.01 -17.59 -1.05
N GLU A 269 16.44 -17.26 0.11
CA GLU A 269 15.72 -15.99 0.28
C GLU A 269 16.64 -14.76 0.10
N LEU A 270 17.88 -14.81 0.58
CA LEU A 270 18.86 -13.75 0.38
C LEU A 270 19.16 -13.55 -1.12
N LEU A 271 19.37 -14.64 -1.86
CA LEU A 271 19.60 -14.59 -3.31
C LEU A 271 18.38 -14.01 -4.05
N LYS A 272 17.17 -14.41 -3.67
CA LYS A 272 15.91 -13.89 -4.21
C LYS A 272 15.79 -12.39 -3.94
N MET A 273 16.07 -11.92 -2.72
CA MET A 273 16.08 -10.50 -2.39
C MET A 273 17.10 -9.73 -3.23
N SER A 274 18.32 -10.25 -3.37
CA SER A 274 19.38 -9.65 -4.22
C SER A 274 18.96 -9.55 -5.69
N LYS A 275 18.28 -10.57 -6.22
CA LYS A 275 17.70 -10.55 -7.58
C LYS A 275 16.61 -9.49 -7.69
N ASN A 276 15.70 -9.43 -6.74
CA ASN A 276 14.58 -8.48 -6.74
C ASN A 276 15.06 -7.01 -6.69
N LYS A 277 16.18 -6.72 -6.03
CA LYS A 277 16.78 -5.38 -5.97
C LYS A 277 17.19 -4.82 -7.35
N LYS A 278 17.35 -5.68 -8.35
CA LYS A 278 17.78 -5.29 -9.71
C LYS A 278 16.64 -4.82 -10.60
N TYR A 279 15.38 -4.96 -10.14
CA TYR A 279 14.23 -4.46 -10.88
C TYR A 279 14.02 -2.97 -10.66
N SER A 280 13.63 -2.27 -11.73
CA SER A 280 13.16 -0.89 -11.68
C SER A 280 12.03 -0.65 -12.70
N LEU A 281 11.22 0.35 -12.44
CA LEU A 281 10.21 0.87 -13.36
C LEU A 281 10.70 2.22 -13.87
N ASN A 282 10.83 2.35 -15.16
CA ASN A 282 11.00 3.64 -15.81
C ASN A 282 9.62 4.14 -16.24
N ILE A 283 9.22 5.28 -15.73
CA ILE A 283 7.90 5.86 -15.93
C ILE A 283 8.05 7.10 -16.79
N ASP A 284 7.41 7.07 -17.95
CA ASP A 284 7.32 8.18 -18.88
C ASP A 284 5.84 8.62 -19.02
N SER A 285 5.61 9.76 -19.65
CA SER A 285 4.27 10.33 -19.89
C SER A 285 3.32 9.41 -20.68
N ARG A 286 3.83 8.43 -21.42
CA ARG A 286 3.05 7.56 -22.31
C ARG A 286 3.11 6.07 -21.97
N GLU A 287 4.19 5.63 -21.30
CA GLU A 287 4.42 4.20 -21.05
C GLU A 287 5.20 3.96 -19.75
N ILE A 288 5.06 2.76 -19.24
CA ILE A 288 5.82 2.25 -18.11
C ILE A 288 6.64 1.07 -18.58
N THR A 289 7.95 1.16 -18.39
CA THR A 289 8.90 0.13 -18.78
C THR A 289 9.44 -0.57 -17.53
N LEU A 290 9.32 -1.89 -17.48
CA LEU A 290 9.95 -2.72 -16.46
C LEU A 290 11.37 -3.06 -16.91
N LEU A 291 12.34 -2.69 -16.10
CA LEU A 291 13.76 -2.93 -16.32
C LEU A 291 14.29 -3.98 -15.34
N TYR A 292 15.18 -4.84 -15.81
CA TYR A 292 16.00 -5.72 -14.99
C TYR A 292 17.48 -5.46 -15.28
N ASN A 293 18.21 -5.06 -14.25
CA ASN A 293 19.63 -4.70 -14.38
C ASN A 293 19.87 -3.64 -15.49
N LYS A 294 18.97 -2.64 -15.58
CA LYS A 294 18.91 -1.56 -16.57
C LYS A 294 18.55 -2.00 -18.01
N ASN A 295 18.33 -3.28 -18.25
CA ASN A 295 17.84 -3.76 -19.54
C ASN A 295 16.32 -3.84 -19.53
N GLU A 296 15.70 -3.42 -20.65
CA GLU A 296 14.26 -3.50 -20.81
C GLU A 296 13.80 -4.97 -20.87
N MET A 297 12.80 -5.31 -20.07
CA MET A 297 12.15 -6.61 -20.11
C MET A 297 10.81 -6.54 -20.84
N LYS A 298 10.00 -5.57 -20.49
CA LYS A 298 8.68 -5.35 -21.07
C LYS A 298 8.20 -3.94 -20.79
N SER A 299 7.38 -3.40 -21.70
CA SER A 299 6.74 -2.10 -21.54
C SER A 299 5.22 -2.21 -21.66
N ILE A 300 4.51 -1.28 -21.03
CA ILE A 300 3.06 -1.16 -21.11
C ILE A 300 2.69 0.31 -21.32
N LYS A 301 1.85 0.59 -22.32
CA LYS A 301 1.30 1.92 -22.50
C LYS A 301 0.30 2.23 -21.37
N ILE A 302 0.29 3.47 -20.90
CA ILE A 302 -0.60 3.93 -19.81
C ILE A 302 -2.07 3.56 -20.10
N GLU A 303 -2.47 3.68 -21.36
CA GLU A 303 -3.82 3.36 -21.81
C GLU A 303 -4.21 1.88 -21.67
N LYS A 304 -3.24 0.98 -21.57
CA LYS A 304 -3.44 -0.47 -21.40
C LYS A 304 -3.42 -0.89 -19.93
N ILE A 305 -3.25 0.05 -19.01
CA ILE A 305 -3.31 -0.22 -17.58
C ILE A 305 -4.78 -0.16 -17.14
N ASN A 306 -5.24 -1.21 -16.51
CA ASN A 306 -6.61 -1.30 -15.98
C ASN A 306 -6.71 -0.62 -14.62
N PHE A 307 -5.91 -1.07 -13.65
CA PHE A 307 -5.85 -0.52 -12.30
C PHE A 307 -4.50 -0.81 -11.65
N ILE A 308 -4.24 -0.10 -10.58
CA ILE A 308 -3.06 -0.26 -9.73
C ILE A 308 -3.51 -0.62 -8.33
N GLU A 309 -2.78 -1.51 -7.70
CA GLU A 309 -3.01 -1.87 -6.30
C GLU A 309 -1.76 -1.58 -5.47
N PHE A 310 -1.95 -0.87 -4.35
CA PHE A 310 -0.91 -0.72 -3.33
C PHE A 310 -1.27 -1.55 -2.11
N ASN A 311 -0.42 -2.52 -1.83
CA ASN A 311 -0.60 -3.44 -0.72
C ASN A 311 0.49 -3.26 0.35
N ILE A 312 0.22 -3.78 1.54
CA ILE A 312 1.21 -3.95 2.59
C ILE A 312 1.82 -5.34 2.45
N GLU A 313 3.14 -5.44 2.46
CA GLU A 313 3.78 -6.74 2.53
C GLU A 313 3.34 -7.49 3.79
N LYS A 314 2.67 -8.61 3.61
CA LYS A 314 2.38 -9.55 4.69
C LYS A 314 3.58 -10.48 4.83
N SER A 315 4.39 -10.28 5.88
CA SER A 315 5.37 -11.28 6.26
C SER A 315 4.66 -12.58 6.65
N SER A 316 5.26 -13.72 6.33
CA SER A 316 4.79 -15.06 6.76
C SER A 316 4.61 -15.19 8.28
N ARG A 317 5.21 -14.29 9.06
CA ARG A 317 5.09 -14.22 10.54
C ARG A 317 4.02 -13.23 11.03
N GLY A 318 3.16 -12.69 10.14
CA GLY A 318 2.11 -11.75 10.51
C GLY A 318 2.59 -10.33 10.88
N ILE A 319 3.89 -10.06 10.84
CA ILE A 319 4.44 -8.72 11.04
C ILE A 319 4.35 -8.01 9.69
N SER A 320 3.45 -7.05 9.56
CA SER A 320 3.37 -6.20 8.36
C SER A 320 4.61 -5.29 8.31
N SER A 321 5.37 -5.37 7.23
CA SER A 321 6.40 -4.37 6.95
C SER A 321 5.72 -3.08 6.49
N ASN A 322 6.17 -1.92 6.99
CA ASN A 322 5.69 -0.61 6.52
C ASN A 322 6.29 -0.26 5.14
N ILE A 323 6.35 -1.25 4.25
CA ILE A 323 6.89 -1.11 2.89
C ILE A 323 5.73 -1.32 1.91
N PRO A 324 5.42 -0.31 1.06
CA PRO A 324 4.40 -0.46 0.04
C PRO A 324 4.86 -1.41 -1.07
N VAL A 325 3.95 -2.27 -1.48
CA VAL A 325 4.07 -3.13 -2.66
C VAL A 325 3.12 -2.60 -3.72
N ILE A 326 3.65 -2.28 -4.89
CA ILE A 326 2.84 -1.92 -6.05
C ILE A 326 2.59 -3.15 -6.91
N GLN A 327 1.35 -3.30 -7.39
CA GLN A 327 0.96 -4.22 -8.44
C GLN A 327 0.27 -3.43 -9.55
N ILE A 328 0.76 -3.59 -10.79
CA ILE A 328 0.21 -2.95 -11.97
C ILE A 328 -0.52 -4.02 -12.79
N PHE A 329 -1.79 -3.80 -13.07
CA PHE A 329 -2.64 -4.74 -13.80
C PHE A 329 -2.95 -4.22 -15.21
N ASP A 330 -2.81 -5.09 -16.20
CA ASP A 330 -3.22 -4.80 -17.57
C ASP A 330 -4.75 -4.93 -17.76
N MET A 331 -5.25 -4.65 -18.97
CA MET A 331 -6.69 -4.74 -19.28
C MET A 331 -7.25 -6.17 -19.18
N GLU A 332 -6.40 -7.18 -19.24
CA GLU A 332 -6.76 -8.59 -19.08
C GLU A 332 -6.69 -9.04 -17.61
N LYS A 333 -6.35 -8.10 -16.70
CA LYS A 333 -6.12 -8.32 -15.27
C LYS A 333 -4.91 -9.21 -14.95
N ASN A 334 -3.97 -9.33 -15.89
CA ASN A 334 -2.69 -9.94 -15.59
C ASN A 334 -1.78 -8.95 -14.87
N ILE A 335 -0.92 -9.46 -14.01
CA ILE A 335 0.07 -8.62 -13.32
C ILE A 335 1.21 -8.28 -14.31
N PHE A 336 1.25 -7.02 -14.71
CA PHE A 336 2.37 -6.50 -15.50
C PHE A 336 3.65 -6.40 -14.68
N ALA A 337 3.56 -5.82 -13.49
CA ALA A 337 4.69 -5.67 -12.57
C ALA A 337 4.22 -5.74 -11.12
N GLU A 338 5.05 -6.36 -10.28
CA GLU A 338 4.90 -6.36 -8.84
C GLU A 338 6.25 -6.06 -8.21
N MET A 339 6.33 -5.04 -7.36
CA MET A 339 7.57 -4.71 -6.66
C MET A 339 7.33 -3.91 -5.39
N LYS A 340 8.25 -4.06 -4.43
CA LYS A 340 8.33 -3.21 -3.24
C LYS A 340 8.94 -1.88 -3.63
N VAL A 341 8.38 -0.78 -3.13
CA VAL A 341 8.87 0.58 -3.44
C VAL A 341 9.12 1.37 -2.16
N LYS A 342 9.90 2.44 -2.24
CA LYS A 342 10.05 3.39 -1.13
C LYS A 342 8.75 4.18 -0.94
N ILE A 343 8.53 4.70 0.25
CA ILE A 343 7.36 5.55 0.55
C ILE A 343 7.34 6.82 -0.34
N SER A 344 8.52 7.40 -0.66
CA SER A 344 8.61 8.51 -1.61
C SER A 344 8.10 8.13 -3.00
N ASP A 345 8.54 6.98 -3.48
CA ASP A 345 8.21 6.48 -4.81
C ASP A 345 6.73 6.04 -4.87
N TYR A 346 6.19 5.48 -3.78
CA TYR A 346 4.76 5.22 -3.64
C TYR A 346 3.92 6.50 -3.82
N ILE A 347 4.30 7.61 -3.16
CA ILE A 347 3.59 8.89 -3.30
C ILE A 347 3.68 9.42 -4.73
N LEU A 348 4.87 9.39 -5.35
CA LEU A 348 5.05 9.81 -6.74
C LEU A 348 4.24 8.97 -7.71
N LEU A 349 4.24 7.63 -7.54
CA LEU A 349 3.44 6.71 -8.34
C LEU A 349 1.94 7.00 -8.20
N LYS A 350 1.48 7.19 -6.97
CA LYS A 350 0.07 7.50 -6.71
C LYS A 350 -0.34 8.80 -7.40
N MET A 351 0.43 9.88 -7.23
CA MET A 351 0.19 11.16 -7.92
C MET A 351 0.22 11.01 -9.44
N TYR A 352 1.12 10.19 -9.97
CA TYR A 352 1.23 9.93 -11.39
C TYR A 352 -0.01 9.22 -11.93
N PHE A 353 -0.46 8.12 -11.30
CA PHE A 353 -1.62 7.37 -11.74
C PHE A 353 -2.93 8.15 -11.57
N GLU A 354 -3.06 8.93 -10.51
CA GLU A 354 -4.19 9.84 -10.31
C GLU A 354 -4.25 10.92 -11.41
N ARG A 355 -3.09 11.51 -11.80
CA ARG A 355 -3.00 12.45 -12.92
C ARG A 355 -3.49 11.84 -14.24
N HIS A 356 -3.18 10.57 -14.48
CA HIS A 356 -3.61 9.83 -15.66
C HIS A 356 -5.01 9.18 -15.52
N LYS A 357 -5.73 9.50 -14.43
CA LYS A 357 -7.08 8.96 -14.14
C LYS A 357 -7.15 7.43 -14.09
N ILE A 358 -6.04 6.78 -13.79
CA ILE A 358 -5.98 5.34 -13.58
C ILE A 358 -6.51 5.03 -12.18
N MET A 359 -7.35 4.00 -12.09
CA MET A 359 -7.90 3.55 -10.81
C MET A 359 -6.78 3.02 -9.89
N VAL A 360 -6.72 3.56 -8.67
CA VAL A 360 -5.76 3.14 -7.65
C VAL A 360 -6.51 2.53 -6.47
N ASP A 361 -6.35 1.24 -6.23
CA ASP A 361 -6.79 0.59 -4.98
C ASP A 361 -5.66 0.67 -3.95
N ASP A 362 -5.85 1.53 -2.96
CA ASP A 362 -4.82 1.87 -1.99
C ASP A 362 -5.12 1.23 -0.64
N ASN A 363 -4.46 0.11 -0.37
CA ASN A 363 -4.51 -0.62 0.89
C ASN A 363 -3.32 -0.29 1.81
N PHE A 364 -2.38 0.55 1.34
CA PHE A 364 -1.20 0.95 2.11
C PHE A 364 -1.50 2.18 2.99
N LYS A 365 -0.89 2.22 4.19
CA LYS A 365 -0.95 3.34 5.13
C LYS A 365 0.45 3.70 5.57
N ILE A 366 0.78 4.99 5.50
CA ILE A 366 2.05 5.50 6.05
C ILE A 366 1.90 5.54 7.58
N LEU A 367 2.39 4.52 8.27
CA LEU A 367 2.36 4.40 9.74
C LEU A 367 3.72 4.77 10.34
#